data_c70b71b2971176c3bc9be07328beb12f
#
_entry.id   c70b71b2971176c3bc9be07328beb12f
#
_cell.length_a   1.000
_cell.length_b   1.000
_cell.length_c   1.000
_cell.angle_alpha   90.00
_cell.angle_beta   90.00
_cell.angle_gamma   90.00
#
_symmetry.space_group_name_H-M   'P 1'
#
loop_
_entity.id
_entity.type
_entity.pdbx_description
1 polymer ?
#
loop_
_entity_poly.entity_id
_entity_poly.type
_entity_poly.pdbx_seq_one_letter_code
_entity_poly.pdbx_strand_id
1 'polypeptide(L)'
;MDGFMNEMAIWNGMSSAFISNAIFFAACAFLIWVGFRFTSRIYYDGDVNLLGKIFTTLFCLSIALFTLGTMAQGQNIALGYSNAFSALSEVQDISSNAENFISMADGKLGPVQWIFLGSVVVMQLTQIWVKKPESVSYTHLRAHETRYH
;
A
#
# COMPACT_ATOMS: atom_id res chain seq x y z
N MET A 1 -10.08 -20.26 -35.54
CA MET A 1 -8.99 -20.73 -34.64
C MET A 1 -8.08 -19.57 -34.26
N ASP A 2 -7.80 -18.66 -35.18
CA ASP A 2 -6.90 -17.50 -34.96
C ASP A 2 -7.45 -16.47 -33.93
N GLY A 3 -8.75 -16.27 -33.90
CA GLY A 3 -9.39 -15.34 -32.96
C GLY A 3 -9.20 -15.70 -31.50
N PHE A 4 -9.37 -16.99 -31.14
CA PHE A 4 -9.12 -17.50 -29.80
C PHE A 4 -7.65 -17.37 -29.40
N MET A 5 -6.73 -17.58 -30.33
CA MET A 5 -5.30 -17.41 -30.09
C MET A 5 -4.92 -15.96 -29.78
N ASN A 6 -5.56 -14.99 -30.44
CA ASN A 6 -5.34 -13.56 -30.21
C ASN A 6 -5.84 -13.14 -28.82
N GLU A 7 -7.03 -13.56 -28.42
CA GLU A 7 -7.57 -13.27 -27.08
C GLU A 7 -6.69 -13.89 -25.97
N MET A 8 -6.25 -15.14 -26.14
CA MET A 8 -5.34 -15.82 -25.21
C MET A 8 -4.01 -15.07 -25.06
N ALA A 9 -3.47 -14.52 -26.16
CA ALA A 9 -2.23 -13.75 -26.11
C ALA A 9 -2.37 -12.48 -25.26
N ILE A 10 -3.52 -11.79 -25.34
CA ILE A 10 -3.83 -10.62 -24.50
C ILE A 10 -3.94 -11.02 -23.02
N TRP A 11 -4.67 -12.10 -22.70
CA TRP A 11 -4.78 -12.61 -21.33
C TRP A 11 -3.42 -13.00 -20.73
N ASN A 12 -2.56 -13.68 -21.49
CA ASN A 12 -1.23 -14.06 -21.04
C ASN A 12 -0.33 -12.85 -20.83
N GLY A 13 -0.36 -11.87 -21.74
CA GLY A 13 0.36 -10.62 -21.59
C GLY A 13 -0.06 -9.83 -20.34
N MET A 14 -1.37 -9.73 -20.13
CA MET A 14 -1.94 -9.09 -18.94
C MET A 14 -1.51 -9.79 -17.65
N SER A 15 -1.60 -11.12 -17.60
CA SER A 15 -1.17 -11.90 -16.44
C SER A 15 0.31 -11.67 -16.13
N SER A 16 1.17 -11.65 -17.13
CA SER A 16 2.60 -11.36 -16.97
C SER A 16 2.85 -9.95 -16.43
N ALA A 17 2.12 -8.95 -16.94
CA ALA A 17 2.23 -7.57 -16.48
C ALA A 17 1.76 -7.42 -15.01
N PHE A 18 0.66 -8.08 -14.62
CA PHE A 18 0.19 -8.09 -13.22
C PHE A 18 1.15 -8.82 -12.29
N ILE A 19 1.76 -9.94 -12.70
CA ILE A 19 2.78 -10.63 -11.90
C ILE A 19 3.97 -9.70 -11.67
N SER A 20 4.45 -9.00 -12.70
CA SER A 20 5.52 -8.02 -12.56
C SER A 20 5.15 -6.90 -11.57
N ASN A 21 3.95 -6.33 -11.69
CA ASN A 21 3.47 -5.29 -10.78
C ASN A 21 3.30 -5.80 -9.33
N ALA A 22 2.88 -7.06 -9.14
CA ALA A 22 2.74 -7.68 -7.83
C ALA A 22 4.08 -7.82 -7.09
N ILE A 23 5.19 -8.03 -7.80
CA ILE A 23 6.54 -8.05 -7.21
C ILE A 23 6.88 -6.68 -6.63
N PHE A 24 6.60 -5.59 -7.34
CA PHE A 24 6.79 -4.24 -6.83
C PHE A 24 5.88 -3.96 -5.63
N PHE A 25 4.64 -4.44 -5.68
CA PHE A 25 3.71 -4.30 -4.55
C PHE A 25 4.18 -5.06 -3.30
N ALA A 26 4.76 -6.25 -3.46
CA ALA A 26 5.38 -7.00 -2.36
C ALA A 26 6.58 -6.24 -1.77
N ALA A 27 7.41 -5.60 -2.61
CA ALA A 27 8.49 -4.73 -2.14
C ALA A 27 7.94 -3.52 -1.36
N CYS A 28 6.85 -2.89 -1.82
CA CYS A 28 6.18 -1.82 -1.08
C CYS A 28 5.69 -2.29 0.30
N ALA A 29 5.06 -3.46 0.38
CA ALA A 29 4.58 -4.03 1.64
C ALA A 29 5.73 -4.25 2.63
N PHE A 30 6.87 -4.76 2.16
CA PHE A 30 8.08 -4.89 2.97
C PHE A 30 8.60 -3.52 3.45
N LEU A 31 8.67 -2.53 2.57
CA LEU A 31 9.12 -1.17 2.93
C LEU A 31 8.17 -0.49 3.94
N ILE A 32 6.86 -0.69 3.81
CA ILE A 32 5.87 -0.23 4.78
C ILE A 32 6.15 -0.86 6.16
N TRP A 33 6.41 -2.18 6.20
CA TRP A 33 6.78 -2.86 7.43
C TRP A 33 8.06 -2.29 8.05
N VAL A 34 9.11 -2.01 7.25
CA VAL A 34 10.34 -1.33 7.71
C VAL A 34 10.02 0.05 8.26
N GLY A 35 9.15 0.81 7.58
CA GLY A 35 8.67 2.11 8.05
C GLY A 35 8.02 2.01 9.44
N PHE A 36 7.16 1.03 9.66
CA PHE A 36 6.56 0.79 10.99
C PHE A 36 7.58 0.42 12.06
N ARG A 37 8.65 -0.30 11.71
CA ARG A 37 9.74 -0.59 12.65
C ARG A 37 10.45 0.68 13.12
N PHE A 38 10.73 1.62 12.21
CA PHE A 38 11.35 2.89 12.57
C PHE A 38 10.40 3.79 13.37
N THR A 39 9.15 3.93 12.93
CA THR A 39 8.19 4.79 13.60
C THR A 39 7.81 4.28 14.99
N SER A 40 7.66 2.96 15.16
CA SER A 40 7.43 2.33 16.46
C SER A 40 8.59 2.58 17.42
N ARG A 41 9.83 2.51 16.95
CA ARG A 41 10.99 2.81 17.78
C ARG A 41 10.98 4.26 18.26
N ILE A 42 10.69 5.21 17.38
CA ILE A 42 10.55 6.63 17.76
C ILE A 42 9.46 6.81 18.82
N TYR A 43 8.32 6.14 18.64
CA TYR A 43 7.19 6.25 19.56
C TYR A 43 7.48 5.69 20.95
N TYR A 44 8.20 4.56 21.05
CA TYR A 44 8.46 3.90 22.33
C TYR A 44 9.70 4.42 23.05
N ASP A 45 10.78 4.74 22.32
CA ASP A 45 12.04 5.23 22.92
C ASP A 45 11.98 6.72 23.30
N GLY A 46 11.20 7.52 22.58
CA GLY A 46 10.88 8.92 22.92
C GLY A 46 11.98 9.97 22.71
N ASP A 47 13.24 9.57 22.77
CA ASP A 47 14.42 10.44 22.76
C ASP A 47 15.04 10.70 21.37
N VAL A 48 14.23 10.59 20.32
CA VAL A 48 14.73 10.86 18.97
C VAL A 48 14.73 12.36 18.69
N ASN A 49 15.88 12.89 18.25
CA ASN A 49 16.04 14.30 17.88
C ASN A 49 15.14 14.68 16.67
N LEU A 50 14.91 15.97 16.50
CA LEU A 50 14.06 16.51 15.42
C LEU A 50 14.51 16.04 14.04
N LEU A 51 15.82 15.98 13.79
CA LEU A 51 16.38 15.55 12.50
C LEU A 51 16.03 14.09 12.18
N GLY A 52 16.12 13.21 13.18
CA GLY A 52 15.71 11.81 13.04
C GLY A 52 14.22 11.66 12.71
N LYS A 53 13.34 12.47 13.33
CA LYS A 53 11.91 12.51 13.02
C LYS A 53 11.65 12.98 11.59
N ILE A 54 12.37 14.03 11.13
CA ILE A 54 12.23 14.54 9.77
C ILE A 54 12.65 13.47 8.75
N PHE A 55 13.81 12.82 8.92
CA PHE A 55 14.25 11.78 7.98
C PHE A 55 13.32 10.58 7.95
N THR A 56 12.81 10.14 9.11
CA THR A 56 11.84 9.05 9.15
C THR A 56 10.53 9.45 8.47
N THR A 57 10.06 10.69 8.65
CA THR A 57 8.88 11.21 7.95
C THR A 57 9.08 11.18 6.43
N LEU A 58 10.21 11.70 5.94
CA LEU A 58 10.54 11.70 4.51
C LEU A 58 10.61 10.27 3.94
N PHE A 59 11.20 9.34 4.68
CA PHE A 59 11.25 7.93 4.30
C PHE A 59 9.84 7.33 4.18
N CYS A 60 8.97 7.52 5.19
CA CYS A 60 7.61 7.02 5.17
C CYS A 60 6.77 7.61 4.02
N LEU A 61 6.89 8.92 3.79
CA LEU A 61 6.19 9.59 2.67
C LEU A 61 6.71 9.11 1.31
N SER A 62 8.01 8.86 1.17
CA SER A 62 8.58 8.30 -0.06
C SER A 62 8.02 6.90 -0.35
N ILE A 63 7.91 6.05 0.67
CA ILE A 63 7.28 4.73 0.53
C ILE A 63 5.81 4.86 0.14
N ALA A 64 5.07 5.79 0.75
CA ALA A 64 3.66 6.02 0.42
C ALA A 64 3.48 6.44 -1.05
N LEU A 65 4.32 7.36 -1.55
CA LEU A 65 4.30 7.79 -2.94
C LEU A 65 4.68 6.65 -3.90
N PHE A 66 5.68 5.85 -3.55
CA PHE A 66 6.06 4.69 -4.35
C PHE A 66 4.94 3.64 -4.40
N THR A 67 4.28 3.39 -3.25
CA THR A 67 3.13 2.49 -3.16
C THR A 67 1.96 3.00 -4.00
N LEU A 68 1.66 4.30 -3.93
CA LEU A 68 0.63 4.94 -4.76
C LEU A 68 0.93 4.76 -6.26
N GLY A 69 2.18 4.98 -6.68
CA GLY A 69 2.62 4.76 -8.05
C GLY A 69 2.44 3.31 -8.50
N THR A 70 2.78 2.34 -7.64
CA THR A 70 2.60 0.90 -7.93
C THR A 70 1.12 0.52 -8.06
N MET A 71 0.25 1.08 -7.20
CA MET A 71 -1.20 0.89 -7.33
C MET A 71 -1.75 1.50 -8.62
N ALA A 72 -1.34 2.72 -8.96
CA ALA A 72 -1.73 3.38 -10.20
C ALA A 72 -1.24 2.60 -11.43
N GLN A 73 -0.03 2.03 -11.39
CA GLN A 73 0.48 1.17 -12.44
C GLN A 73 -0.40 -0.06 -12.66
N GLY A 74 -0.90 -0.70 -11.60
CA GLY A 74 -1.85 -1.81 -11.70
C GLY A 74 -3.14 -1.42 -12.44
N GLN A 75 -3.68 -0.23 -12.15
CA GLN A 75 -4.86 0.30 -12.86
C GLN A 75 -4.56 0.63 -14.33
N ASN A 76 -3.38 1.19 -14.61
CA ASN A 76 -2.94 1.46 -15.98
C ASN A 76 -2.75 0.18 -16.80
N ILE A 77 -2.26 -0.91 -16.19
CA ILE A 77 -2.19 -2.23 -16.80
C ILE A 77 -3.61 -2.71 -17.16
N ALA A 78 -4.55 -2.66 -16.22
CA ALA A 78 -5.92 -3.06 -16.47
C ALA A 78 -6.54 -2.26 -17.63
N LEU A 79 -6.40 -0.95 -17.62
CA LEU A 79 -6.92 -0.07 -18.67
C LEU A 79 -6.26 -0.34 -20.04
N GLY A 80 -4.95 -0.53 -20.05
CA GLY A 80 -4.22 -0.82 -21.30
C GLY A 80 -4.69 -2.13 -21.97
N TYR A 81 -4.87 -3.18 -21.18
CA TYR A 81 -5.39 -4.46 -21.70
C TYR A 81 -6.88 -4.42 -22.01
N SER A 82 -7.69 -3.63 -21.29
CA SER A 82 -9.08 -3.35 -21.64
C SER A 82 -9.18 -2.73 -23.05
N ASN A 83 -8.32 -1.75 -23.36
CA ASN A 83 -8.26 -1.14 -24.68
C ASN A 83 -7.82 -2.14 -25.76
N ALA A 84 -6.91 -3.06 -25.43
CA ALA A 84 -6.50 -4.13 -26.36
C ALA A 84 -7.65 -5.10 -26.67
N PHE A 85 -8.46 -5.49 -25.67
CA PHE A 85 -9.66 -6.29 -25.88
C PHE A 85 -10.72 -5.51 -26.68
N SER A 86 -10.91 -4.22 -26.42
CA SER A 86 -11.82 -3.39 -27.18
C SER A 86 -11.43 -3.32 -28.65
N ALA A 87 -10.16 -3.12 -28.95
CA ALA A 87 -9.66 -3.14 -30.33
C ALA A 87 -9.83 -4.52 -30.98
N LEU A 88 -9.66 -5.61 -30.24
CA LEU A 88 -9.90 -6.96 -30.74
C LEU A 88 -11.38 -7.19 -31.06
N SER A 89 -12.30 -6.66 -30.25
CA SER A 89 -13.74 -6.79 -30.44
C SER A 89 -14.28 -6.10 -31.70
N GLU A 90 -13.53 -5.14 -32.25
CA GLU A 90 -13.87 -4.48 -33.53
C GLU A 90 -13.65 -5.38 -34.76
N VAL A 91 -12.79 -6.38 -34.63
CA VAL A 91 -12.38 -7.23 -35.77
C VAL A 91 -12.82 -8.69 -35.62
N GLN A 92 -13.24 -9.12 -34.42
CA GLN A 92 -13.72 -10.47 -34.15
C GLN A 92 -14.57 -10.53 -32.87
N ASP A 93 -15.37 -11.58 -32.74
CA ASP A 93 -16.09 -11.85 -31.49
C ASP A 93 -15.10 -12.20 -30.38
N ILE A 94 -15.33 -11.64 -29.19
CA ILE A 94 -14.54 -11.90 -27.97
C ILE A 94 -15.41 -12.65 -26.95
N SER A 95 -14.76 -13.23 -25.94
CA SER A 95 -15.48 -13.92 -24.87
C SER A 95 -16.24 -12.96 -23.97
N SER A 96 -17.30 -13.44 -23.34
CA SER A 96 -18.04 -12.68 -22.32
C SER A 96 -17.18 -12.24 -21.12
N ASN A 97 -16.10 -12.99 -20.84
CA ASN A 97 -15.13 -12.59 -19.81
C ASN A 97 -14.34 -11.34 -20.23
N ALA A 98 -13.94 -11.27 -21.50
CA ALA A 98 -13.26 -10.09 -22.03
C ALA A 98 -14.18 -8.87 -22.06
N GLU A 99 -15.46 -9.02 -22.45
CA GLU A 99 -16.46 -7.95 -22.41
C GLU A 99 -16.68 -7.44 -20.99
N ASN A 100 -16.83 -8.33 -20.01
CA ASN A 100 -16.94 -7.95 -18.60
C ASN A 100 -15.70 -7.21 -18.11
N PHE A 101 -14.51 -7.65 -18.49
CA PHE A 101 -13.27 -6.98 -18.12
C PHE A 101 -13.20 -5.56 -18.68
N ILE A 102 -13.58 -5.36 -19.94
CA ILE A 102 -13.68 -4.03 -20.56
C ILE A 102 -14.58 -3.11 -19.74
N SER A 103 -15.74 -3.61 -19.29
CA SER A 103 -16.70 -2.81 -18.54
C SER A 103 -16.23 -2.41 -17.14
N MET A 104 -15.31 -3.17 -16.55
CA MET A 104 -14.81 -2.96 -15.17
C MET A 104 -13.54 -2.10 -15.11
N ALA A 105 -12.73 -2.06 -16.17
CA ALA A 105 -11.42 -1.42 -16.16
C ALA A 105 -11.55 0.09 -16.43
N ASP A 106 -11.68 0.88 -15.37
CA ASP A 106 -11.82 2.35 -15.44
C ASP A 106 -10.50 3.11 -15.24
N GLY A 107 -9.41 2.41 -14.94
CA GLY A 107 -8.08 2.99 -14.71
C GLY A 107 -7.97 3.84 -13.44
N LYS A 108 -8.93 3.77 -12.51
CA LYS A 108 -8.97 4.60 -11.30
C LYS A 108 -8.70 3.79 -10.05
N LEU A 109 -8.07 4.44 -9.08
CA LEU A 109 -7.94 3.89 -7.75
C LEU A 109 -9.29 3.94 -7.03
N GLY A 110 -9.73 2.80 -6.53
CA GLY A 110 -10.96 2.71 -5.76
C GLY A 110 -10.80 3.20 -4.30
N PRO A 111 -11.90 3.33 -3.56
CA PRO A 111 -11.88 3.83 -2.18
C PRO A 111 -11.05 2.95 -1.24
N VAL A 112 -10.98 1.64 -1.48
CA VAL A 112 -10.22 0.70 -0.64
C VAL A 112 -8.72 1.00 -0.69
N GLN A 113 -8.18 1.31 -1.88
CA GLN A 113 -6.77 1.68 -2.04
C GLN A 113 -6.44 2.99 -1.31
N TRP A 114 -7.32 3.98 -1.40
CA TRP A 114 -7.16 5.25 -0.70
C TRP A 114 -7.24 5.11 0.83
N ILE A 115 -8.20 4.32 1.34
CA ILE A 115 -8.32 4.03 2.79
C ILE A 115 -7.07 3.30 3.28
N PHE A 116 -6.60 2.27 2.56
CA PHE A 116 -5.40 1.54 2.92
C PHE A 116 -4.19 2.46 3.01
N LEU A 117 -3.88 3.20 1.95
CA LEU A 117 -2.72 4.08 1.91
C LEU A 117 -2.81 5.20 2.95
N GLY A 118 -3.99 5.82 3.08
CA GLY A 118 -4.25 6.87 4.08
C GLY A 118 -4.05 6.37 5.51
N SER A 119 -4.55 5.17 5.84
CA SER A 119 -4.39 4.59 7.18
C SER A 119 -2.91 4.31 7.50
N VAL A 120 -2.14 3.76 6.55
CA VAL A 120 -0.70 3.52 6.72
C VAL A 120 0.03 4.83 7.03
N VAL A 121 -0.21 5.87 6.24
CA VAL A 121 0.43 7.19 6.42
C VAL A 121 0.06 7.81 7.76
N VAL A 122 -1.23 7.83 8.11
CA VAL A 122 -1.70 8.40 9.38
C VAL A 122 -1.09 7.67 10.56
N MET A 123 -1.06 6.33 10.55
CA MET A 123 -0.47 5.54 11.63
C MET A 123 1.03 5.82 11.80
N GLN A 124 1.78 5.87 10.70
CA GLN A 124 3.22 6.15 10.74
C GLN A 124 3.51 7.56 11.24
N LEU A 125 2.82 8.58 10.73
CA LEU A 125 2.99 9.96 11.16
C LEU A 125 2.60 10.16 12.63
N THR A 126 1.53 9.52 13.08
CA THR A 126 1.12 9.56 14.49
C THR A 126 2.22 8.99 15.39
N GLN A 127 2.83 7.86 15.02
CA GLN A 127 3.92 7.27 15.79
C GLN A 127 5.18 8.15 15.84
N ILE A 128 5.45 8.96 14.81
CA ILE A 128 6.62 9.87 14.79
C ILE A 128 6.38 11.12 15.65
N TRP A 129 5.17 11.71 15.58
CA TRP A 129 4.93 13.07 16.08
C TRP A 129 4.10 13.12 17.35
N VAL A 130 3.34 12.09 17.67
CA VAL A 130 2.57 12.02 18.93
C VAL A 130 3.40 11.35 20.00
N LYS A 131 3.53 12.02 21.15
CA LYS A 131 4.21 11.43 22.32
C LYS A 131 3.37 10.31 22.91
N LYS A 132 4.02 9.22 23.33
CA LYS A 132 3.39 8.17 24.11
C LYS A 132 2.86 8.80 25.41
N PRO A 133 1.61 8.51 25.82
CA PRO A 133 1.12 8.90 27.15
C PRO A 133 2.04 8.32 28.22
N GLU A 134 2.42 9.12 29.21
CA GLU A 134 3.20 8.63 30.35
C GLU A 134 2.36 7.56 31.06
N SER A 135 2.89 6.35 31.18
CA SER A 135 2.26 5.33 32.00
C SER A 135 2.34 5.82 33.45
N VAL A 136 1.19 6.03 34.10
CA VAL A 136 1.14 6.36 35.52
C VAL A 136 1.83 5.22 36.27
N SER A 137 3.06 5.48 36.72
CA SER A 137 3.83 4.51 37.51
C SER A 137 3.19 4.43 38.90
N TYR A 138 2.47 3.37 39.16
CA TYR A 138 1.91 3.07 40.49
C TYR A 138 2.99 2.68 41.52
N THR A 139 4.28 2.82 41.18
CA THR A 139 5.38 2.48 42.09
C THR A 139 5.47 3.38 43.31
N HIS A 140 4.90 4.59 43.30
CA HIS A 140 4.91 5.48 44.47
C HIS A 140 3.89 5.13 45.56
N LEU A 141 2.87 4.33 45.27
CA LEU A 141 1.86 3.97 46.29
C LEU A 141 2.33 2.85 47.23
N ARG A 142 3.29 2.02 46.86
CA ARG A 142 3.81 0.94 47.72
C ARG A 142 4.87 1.38 48.74
N ALA A 143 5.48 2.53 48.57
CA ALA A 143 6.52 3.02 49.48
C ALA A 143 5.95 3.62 50.78
N HIS A 144 4.66 3.94 50.86
CA HIS A 144 4.03 4.48 52.03
C HIS A 144 3.41 3.44 52.96
N GLU A 145 3.14 2.23 52.49
CA GLU A 145 2.53 1.16 53.32
C GLU A 145 3.52 0.39 54.21
N THR A 146 4.82 0.47 53.94
CA THR A 146 5.83 -0.26 54.77
C THR A 146 6.38 0.55 55.94
N ARG A 147 5.83 1.71 56.30
CA ARG A 147 6.36 2.54 57.35
C ARG A 147 5.60 2.45 58.67
N TYR A 148 4.63 1.55 58.80
CA TYR A 148 3.88 1.28 60.05
C TYR A 148 3.95 -0.18 60.46
N HIS A 149 5.16 -0.65 60.81
CA HIS A 149 5.35 -1.78 61.70
C HIS A 149 6.64 -1.60 62.49
#